data_a4da14a4894cee7b17136b44b7e02540
#
_entry.id   a4da14a4894cee7b17136b44b7e02540
#
_cell.length_a   1.000
_cell.length_b   1.000
_cell.length_c   1.000
_cell.angle_alpha   90.00
_cell.angle_beta   90.00
_cell.angle_gamma   90.00
#
_symmetry.space_group_name_H-M   'P 1'
#
loop_
_entity.id
_entity.type
_entity.pdbx_description
1 polymer ?
#
loop_
_entity_poly.entity_id
_entity_poly.type
_entity_poly.pdbx_seq_one_letter_code
_entity_poly.pdbx_strand_id
1 'polypeptide(L)'
;MTAKNEAQAVADVENGLVLASVEIDAPPERVFEALTSAEDVLRWWRADDTHRTTEWEADLRPGGKWRAGGTMKDGRAYQVGGEYIEVEPPHKLVFTWRPDWDAPNETRVTYLLEPLEDGTRLTLRHEGFAGRAPMCRNHSSGWTRVLGWLAADLRPAPAPSTYFLFRLLPPRPSFIRDITPEEMNLMRSHSVYWRSKLSEGKAIAFGPVADPAGSWGVGILRVSGLEEARALTADDPVMKAGSGFRYESLPMPQAVHA
;
A
#
# COMPACT_ATOMS: atom_id res chain seq x y z
N MET A 1 8.22 -11.37 11.67
CA MET A 1 7.01 -11.12 10.86
C MET A 1 7.42 -10.12 9.79
N THR A 2 7.28 -10.46 8.53
CA THR A 2 7.55 -9.55 7.40
C THR A 2 6.49 -8.44 7.44
N ALA A 3 6.88 -7.20 7.22
CA ALA A 3 5.90 -6.13 7.11
C ALA A 3 5.07 -6.36 5.84
N LYS A 4 3.76 -6.18 5.95
CA LYS A 4 2.82 -6.37 4.84
C LYS A 4 3.20 -5.45 3.66
N ASN A 5 3.14 -5.97 2.44
CA ASN A 5 3.58 -5.30 1.21
C ASN A 5 5.11 -4.99 1.10
N GLU A 6 5.94 -5.57 1.97
CA GLU A 6 7.39 -5.53 1.81
C GLU A 6 7.91 -6.84 1.25
N ALA A 7 8.51 -6.77 0.07
CA ALA A 7 9.12 -7.94 -0.57
C ALA A 7 10.52 -8.21 -0.02
N GLN A 8 10.81 -9.47 0.22
CA GLN A 8 12.13 -9.93 0.66
C GLN A 8 12.63 -11.02 -0.27
N ALA A 9 13.94 -11.06 -0.53
CA ALA A 9 14.56 -12.14 -1.29
C ALA A 9 15.94 -12.50 -0.72
N VAL A 10 16.26 -13.77 -0.79
CA VAL A 10 17.54 -14.33 -0.35
C VAL A 10 18.12 -15.16 -1.49
N ALA A 11 19.42 -14.98 -1.75
CA ALA A 11 20.18 -15.81 -2.69
C ALA A 11 20.94 -16.91 -1.93
N ASP A 12 20.53 -18.15 -2.10
CA ASP A 12 21.29 -19.33 -1.71
C ASP A 12 22.23 -19.70 -2.87
N VAL A 13 23.41 -19.11 -2.86
CA VAL A 13 24.38 -19.26 -3.95
C VAL A 13 25.02 -20.66 -3.99
N GLU A 14 25.03 -21.38 -2.88
CA GLU A 14 25.59 -22.74 -2.80
C GLU A 14 24.69 -23.72 -3.54
N ASN A 15 23.38 -23.59 -3.35
CA ASN A 15 22.37 -24.42 -4.01
C ASN A 15 21.87 -23.83 -5.33
N GLY A 16 22.33 -22.63 -5.71
CA GLY A 16 21.90 -21.97 -6.94
C GLY A 16 20.41 -21.62 -6.97
N LEU A 17 19.89 -21.12 -5.85
CA LEU A 17 18.49 -20.88 -5.58
C LEU A 17 18.25 -19.45 -5.09
N VAL A 18 17.20 -18.80 -5.58
CA VAL A 18 16.63 -17.58 -5.01
C VAL A 18 15.27 -17.93 -4.38
N LEU A 19 15.09 -17.53 -3.13
CA LEU A 19 13.78 -17.54 -2.46
C LEU A 19 13.35 -16.10 -2.22
N ALA A 20 12.13 -15.78 -2.61
CA ALA A 20 11.55 -14.46 -2.35
C ALA A 20 10.10 -14.61 -1.85
N SER A 21 9.63 -13.66 -1.06
CA SER A 21 8.25 -13.62 -0.61
C SER A 21 7.75 -12.21 -0.39
N VAL A 22 6.42 -12.06 -0.50
CA VAL A 22 5.70 -10.83 -0.18
C VAL A 22 4.28 -11.19 0.27
N GLU A 23 3.75 -10.43 1.24
CA GLU A 23 2.33 -10.49 1.61
C GLU A 23 1.59 -9.35 0.91
N ILE A 24 0.55 -9.65 0.16
CA ILE A 24 -0.18 -8.73 -0.72
C ILE A 24 -1.62 -8.58 -0.24
N ASP A 25 -2.12 -7.36 -0.17
CA ASP A 25 -3.50 -7.00 0.22
C ASP A 25 -4.51 -7.29 -0.90
N ALA A 26 -4.51 -8.50 -1.44
CA ALA A 26 -5.45 -8.94 -2.46
C ALA A 26 -5.68 -10.45 -2.36
N PRO A 27 -6.85 -10.99 -2.74
CA PRO A 27 -7.11 -12.42 -2.73
C PRO A 27 -6.25 -13.15 -3.78
N PRO A 28 -5.99 -14.47 -3.61
CA PRO A 28 -5.14 -15.26 -4.52
C PRO A 28 -5.53 -15.16 -5.99
N GLU A 29 -6.82 -15.12 -6.29
CA GLU A 29 -7.36 -15.00 -7.65
C GLU A 29 -6.89 -13.69 -8.31
N ARG A 30 -6.93 -12.58 -7.56
CA ARG A 30 -6.51 -11.29 -8.07
C ARG A 30 -5.00 -11.19 -8.25
N VAL A 31 -4.22 -11.80 -7.34
CA VAL A 31 -2.76 -11.88 -7.46
C VAL A 31 -2.36 -12.73 -8.65
N PHE A 32 -3.01 -13.89 -8.84
CA PHE A 32 -2.76 -14.78 -9.97
C PHE A 32 -3.09 -14.10 -11.32
N GLU A 33 -4.22 -13.40 -11.40
CA GLU A 33 -4.59 -12.61 -12.57
C GLU A 33 -3.53 -11.55 -12.86
N ALA A 34 -3.06 -10.81 -11.85
CA ALA A 34 -2.03 -9.80 -12.00
C ALA A 34 -0.70 -10.36 -12.54
N LEU A 35 -0.37 -11.60 -12.20
CA LEU A 35 0.84 -12.28 -12.67
C LEU A 35 0.73 -12.80 -14.11
N THR A 36 -0.48 -12.92 -14.67
CA THR A 36 -0.72 -13.64 -15.92
C THR A 36 -1.44 -12.82 -17.00
N SER A 37 -2.21 -11.80 -16.62
CA SER A 37 -2.92 -10.91 -17.54
C SER A 37 -1.97 -9.89 -18.18
N ALA A 38 -2.08 -9.71 -19.50
CA ALA A 38 -1.27 -8.72 -20.24
C ALA A 38 -1.51 -7.29 -19.74
N GLU A 39 -2.77 -6.92 -19.49
CA GLU A 39 -3.14 -5.60 -18.99
C GLU A 39 -2.46 -5.29 -17.65
N ASP A 40 -2.52 -6.24 -16.72
CA ASP A 40 -1.92 -6.09 -15.41
C ASP A 40 -0.39 -6.06 -15.48
N VAL A 41 0.24 -7.01 -16.15
CA VAL A 41 1.70 -7.10 -16.24
C VAL A 41 2.29 -5.83 -16.85
N LEU A 42 1.71 -5.31 -17.92
CA LEU A 42 2.15 -4.05 -18.54
C LEU A 42 1.95 -2.82 -17.65
N ARG A 43 1.05 -2.89 -16.67
CA ARG A 43 0.81 -1.83 -15.69
C ARG A 43 1.84 -1.86 -14.55
N TRP A 44 2.05 -3.02 -13.93
CA TRP A 44 2.86 -3.09 -12.72
C TRP A 44 4.33 -3.47 -12.93
N TRP A 45 4.66 -4.23 -14.01
CA TRP A 45 6.03 -4.69 -14.22
C TRP A 45 6.88 -3.61 -14.90
N ARG A 46 7.07 -2.53 -14.22
CA ARG A 46 7.86 -1.39 -14.67
C ARG A 46 8.35 -0.53 -13.51
N ALA A 47 9.47 0.14 -13.72
CA ALA A 47 9.92 1.25 -12.89
C ALA A 47 10.65 2.27 -13.76
N ASP A 48 10.29 3.53 -13.66
CA ASP A 48 10.81 4.61 -14.50
C ASP A 48 12.32 4.83 -14.35
N ASP A 49 12.91 4.35 -13.23
CA ASP A 49 14.35 4.41 -12.95
C ASP A 49 15.13 3.19 -13.42
N THR A 50 14.51 2.12 -13.86
CA THR A 50 15.16 0.86 -14.25
C THR A 50 14.79 0.36 -15.64
N HIS A 51 13.52 0.04 -15.86
CA HIS A 51 13.03 -0.50 -17.12
C HIS A 51 11.52 -0.30 -17.29
N ARG A 52 11.07 -0.41 -18.53
CA ARG A 52 9.66 -0.37 -18.90
C ARG A 52 9.32 -1.57 -19.76
N THR A 53 8.46 -2.45 -19.25
CA THR A 53 7.86 -3.54 -20.02
C THR A 53 6.77 -2.96 -20.91
N THR A 54 6.85 -3.23 -22.22
CA THR A 54 5.91 -2.72 -23.23
C THR A 54 5.26 -3.83 -24.03
N GLU A 55 5.76 -5.06 -23.89
CA GLU A 55 5.26 -6.24 -24.58
C GLU A 55 5.04 -7.36 -23.58
N TRP A 56 3.88 -8.02 -23.66
CA TRP A 56 3.55 -9.24 -22.94
C TRP A 56 2.66 -10.12 -23.78
N GLU A 57 3.08 -11.36 -23.97
CA GLU A 57 2.30 -12.41 -24.63
C GLU A 57 2.37 -13.67 -23.77
N ALA A 58 1.22 -14.34 -23.60
CA ALA A 58 1.16 -15.56 -22.82
C ALA A 58 0.05 -16.50 -23.32
N ASP A 59 0.41 -17.75 -23.54
CA ASP A 59 -0.51 -18.87 -23.73
C ASP A 59 -0.57 -19.65 -22.40
N LEU A 60 -1.49 -19.22 -21.50
CA LEU A 60 -1.54 -19.65 -20.10
C LEU A 60 -2.09 -21.08 -19.97
N ARG A 61 -1.29 -22.06 -20.35
CA ARG A 61 -1.54 -23.50 -20.17
C ARG A 61 -0.21 -24.26 -20.06
N PRO A 62 -0.18 -25.44 -19.50
CA PRO A 62 1.02 -26.30 -19.55
C PRO A 62 1.48 -26.49 -21.00
N GLY A 63 2.78 -26.28 -21.27
CA GLY A 63 3.39 -26.28 -22.60
C GLY A 63 3.18 -24.99 -23.39
N GLY A 64 2.36 -24.06 -22.93
CA GLY A 64 2.18 -22.74 -23.54
C GLY A 64 3.37 -21.82 -23.31
N LYS A 65 3.63 -20.91 -24.24
CA LYS A 65 4.77 -19.99 -24.18
C LYS A 65 4.36 -18.65 -23.63
N TRP A 66 5.30 -17.97 -22.99
CA TRP A 66 5.16 -16.59 -22.58
C TRP A 66 6.39 -15.76 -22.98
N ARG A 67 6.20 -14.47 -23.19
CA ARG A 67 7.25 -13.52 -23.53
C ARG A 67 6.94 -12.14 -22.97
N ALA A 68 7.97 -11.50 -22.42
CA ALA A 68 7.97 -10.09 -22.07
C ALA A 68 9.11 -9.37 -22.75
N GLY A 69 8.90 -8.13 -23.13
CA GLY A 69 9.90 -7.28 -23.75
C GLY A 69 9.70 -5.82 -23.38
N GLY A 70 10.75 -5.02 -23.58
CA GLY A 70 10.71 -3.60 -23.28
C GLY A 70 12.07 -2.93 -23.40
N THR A 71 12.21 -1.80 -22.71
CA THR A 71 13.43 -0.99 -22.72
C THR A 71 13.97 -0.76 -21.32
N MET A 72 15.29 -0.83 -21.18
CA MET A 72 16.01 -0.42 -19.99
C MET A 72 16.12 1.11 -19.94
N LYS A 73 16.46 1.68 -18.76
CA LYS A 73 16.66 3.14 -18.59
C LYS A 73 17.67 3.75 -19.59
N ASP A 74 18.68 2.98 -19.97
CA ASP A 74 19.71 3.42 -20.92
C ASP A 74 19.30 3.25 -22.39
N GLY A 75 18.04 2.90 -22.66
CA GLY A 75 17.49 2.74 -23.99
C GLY A 75 17.74 1.36 -24.63
N ARG A 76 18.46 0.46 -23.98
CA ARG A 76 18.65 -0.91 -24.50
C ARG A 76 17.36 -1.69 -24.43
N ALA A 77 17.03 -2.39 -25.51
CA ALA A 77 15.95 -3.36 -25.50
C ALA A 77 16.32 -4.57 -24.62
N TYR A 78 15.33 -5.21 -24.02
CA TYR A 78 15.48 -6.49 -23.36
C TYR A 78 14.33 -7.41 -23.73
N GLN A 79 14.56 -8.70 -23.65
CA GLN A 79 13.55 -9.73 -23.85
C GLN A 79 13.76 -10.88 -22.85
N VAL A 80 12.65 -11.38 -22.31
CA VAL A 80 12.64 -12.58 -21.49
C VAL A 80 11.42 -13.41 -21.84
N GLY A 81 11.55 -14.71 -21.78
CA GLY A 81 10.43 -15.61 -22.07
C GLY A 81 10.68 -17.00 -21.58
N GLY A 82 9.72 -17.88 -21.87
CA GLY A 82 9.80 -19.28 -21.44
C GLY A 82 8.55 -20.05 -21.80
N GLU A 83 8.37 -21.15 -21.10
CA GLU A 83 7.25 -22.07 -21.24
C GLU A 83 6.62 -22.34 -19.89
N TYR A 84 5.30 -22.37 -19.81
CA TYR A 84 4.58 -22.79 -18.60
C TYR A 84 4.70 -24.31 -18.44
N ILE A 85 5.13 -24.74 -17.26
CA ILE A 85 5.27 -26.14 -16.89
C ILE A 85 4.02 -26.62 -16.15
N GLU A 86 3.58 -25.82 -15.15
CA GLU A 86 2.38 -26.08 -14.38
C GLU A 86 1.55 -24.80 -14.26
N VAL A 87 0.23 -24.93 -14.40
CA VAL A 87 -0.72 -23.82 -14.28
C VAL A 87 -1.88 -24.31 -13.42
N GLU A 88 -1.92 -23.91 -12.15
CA GLU A 88 -2.91 -24.32 -11.14
C GLU A 88 -3.54 -23.06 -10.49
N PRO A 89 -4.45 -22.37 -11.19
CA PRO A 89 -5.08 -21.17 -10.65
C PRO A 89 -5.91 -21.47 -9.39
N PRO A 90 -5.93 -20.59 -8.40
CA PRO A 90 -5.08 -19.42 -8.23
C PRO A 90 -3.80 -19.68 -7.41
N HIS A 91 -3.39 -20.94 -7.23
CA HIS A 91 -2.44 -21.31 -6.18
C HIS A 91 -1.00 -21.49 -6.64
N LYS A 92 -0.80 -21.89 -7.91
CA LYS A 92 0.55 -22.24 -8.35
C LYS A 92 0.76 -21.92 -9.84
N LEU A 93 1.97 -21.42 -10.14
CA LEU A 93 2.45 -21.23 -11.50
C LEU A 93 3.92 -21.63 -11.57
N VAL A 94 4.28 -22.55 -12.49
CA VAL A 94 5.66 -22.97 -12.74
C VAL A 94 6.00 -22.71 -14.19
N PHE A 95 7.12 -22.05 -14.44
CA PHE A 95 7.56 -21.72 -15.79
C PHE A 95 9.08 -21.66 -15.92
N THR A 96 9.58 -21.83 -17.15
CA THR A 96 10.98 -21.59 -17.45
C THR A 96 11.23 -20.11 -17.68
N TRP A 97 12.47 -19.67 -17.41
CA TRP A 97 12.91 -18.29 -17.49
C TRP A 97 14.19 -18.22 -18.34
N ARG A 98 14.10 -17.57 -19.49
CA ARG A 98 15.18 -17.40 -20.48
C ARG A 98 15.31 -15.93 -20.85
N PRO A 99 16.12 -15.16 -20.16
CA PRO A 99 16.42 -13.79 -20.51
C PRO A 99 17.50 -13.71 -21.59
N ASP A 100 17.41 -12.73 -22.48
CA ASP A 100 18.39 -12.51 -23.54
C ASP A 100 19.80 -12.14 -23.01
N TRP A 101 19.86 -11.48 -21.85
CA TRP A 101 21.11 -11.09 -21.20
C TRP A 101 21.85 -12.24 -20.45
N ASP A 102 21.26 -13.41 -20.38
CA ASP A 102 21.88 -14.60 -19.77
C ASP A 102 21.83 -15.82 -20.73
N ALA A 103 21.61 -15.58 -22.02
CA ALA A 103 21.55 -16.64 -23.01
C ALA A 103 22.90 -17.40 -23.11
N PRO A 104 22.89 -18.75 -23.29
CA PRO A 104 21.72 -19.60 -23.56
C PRO A 104 21.07 -20.23 -22.33
N ASN A 105 21.33 -19.69 -21.14
CA ASN A 105 20.88 -20.32 -19.91
C ASN A 105 19.36 -20.27 -19.74
N GLU A 106 18.82 -21.35 -19.21
CA GLU A 106 17.43 -21.47 -18.78
C GLU A 106 17.38 -21.78 -17.29
N THR A 107 16.46 -21.16 -16.61
CA THR A 107 16.19 -21.35 -15.18
C THR A 107 14.71 -21.60 -14.96
N ARG A 108 14.29 -21.95 -13.76
CA ARG A 108 12.89 -22.26 -13.44
C ARG A 108 12.37 -21.37 -12.33
N VAL A 109 11.20 -20.77 -12.56
CA VAL A 109 10.48 -20.00 -11.56
C VAL A 109 9.22 -20.75 -11.13
N THR A 110 8.99 -20.78 -9.82
CA THR A 110 7.76 -21.27 -9.22
C THR A 110 7.15 -20.16 -8.37
N TYR A 111 5.90 -19.83 -8.63
CA TYR A 111 5.05 -19.03 -7.75
C TYR A 111 4.12 -19.96 -6.96
N LEU A 112 4.03 -19.73 -5.65
CA LEU A 112 3.04 -20.33 -4.75
C LEU A 112 2.26 -19.20 -4.11
N LEU A 113 0.92 -19.30 -4.18
CA LEU A 113 0.00 -18.33 -3.63
C LEU A 113 -0.82 -18.99 -2.52
N GLU A 114 -0.58 -18.55 -1.30
CA GLU A 114 -1.24 -19.06 -0.10
C GLU A 114 -2.21 -18.00 0.42
N PRO A 115 -3.50 -18.34 0.59
CA PRO A 115 -4.46 -17.40 1.17
C PRO A 115 -4.09 -17.08 2.63
N LEU A 116 -4.20 -15.81 2.99
CA LEU A 116 -4.13 -15.29 4.36
C LEU A 116 -5.50 -14.75 4.76
N GLU A 117 -5.69 -14.44 6.05
CA GLU A 117 -6.93 -13.81 6.54
C GLU A 117 -7.23 -12.51 5.80
N ASP A 118 -6.19 -11.69 5.56
CA ASP A 118 -6.30 -10.39 4.89
C ASP A 118 -5.41 -10.32 3.64
N GLY A 119 -5.51 -11.28 2.73
CA GLY A 119 -4.73 -11.22 1.49
C GLY A 119 -4.08 -12.52 1.06
N THR A 120 -2.90 -12.41 0.44
CA THR A 120 -2.16 -13.54 -0.12
C THR A 120 -0.69 -13.45 0.22
N ARG A 121 -0.10 -14.57 0.64
CA ARG A 121 1.36 -14.73 0.63
C ARG A 121 1.78 -15.30 -0.72
N LEU A 122 2.54 -14.51 -1.48
CA LEU A 122 3.22 -14.96 -2.69
C LEU A 122 4.64 -15.36 -2.31
N THR A 123 4.97 -16.66 -2.51
CA THR A 123 6.31 -17.19 -2.40
C THR A 123 6.85 -17.51 -3.79
N LEU A 124 8.05 -17.02 -4.07
CA LEU A 124 8.77 -17.26 -5.31
C LEU A 124 9.99 -18.12 -5.03
N ARG A 125 10.16 -19.16 -5.84
CA ARG A 125 11.38 -19.96 -5.92
C ARG A 125 11.93 -19.87 -7.34
N HIS A 126 13.19 -19.43 -7.47
CA HIS A 126 13.88 -19.35 -8.76
C HIS A 126 15.17 -20.17 -8.68
N GLU A 127 15.26 -21.25 -9.43
CA GLU A 127 16.33 -22.23 -9.36
C GLU A 127 17.02 -22.41 -10.72
N GLY A 128 18.23 -22.97 -10.67
CA GLY A 128 19.05 -23.22 -11.86
C GLY A 128 20.31 -22.33 -11.94
N PHE A 129 20.71 -21.70 -10.81
CA PHE A 129 21.90 -20.86 -10.75
C PHE A 129 23.15 -21.57 -10.20
N ALA A 130 23.17 -22.90 -10.12
CA ALA A 130 24.34 -23.65 -9.63
C ALA A 130 25.61 -23.24 -10.37
N GLY A 131 26.66 -22.87 -9.63
CA GLY A 131 27.93 -22.37 -10.19
C GLY A 131 27.88 -20.94 -10.73
N ARG A 132 26.73 -20.23 -10.68
CA ARG A 132 26.53 -18.88 -11.21
C ARG A 132 26.15 -17.86 -10.12
N ALA A 133 26.95 -17.82 -9.03
CA ALA A 133 26.70 -16.98 -7.85
C ALA A 133 26.41 -15.50 -8.13
N PRO A 134 27.10 -14.81 -9.07
CA PRO A 134 26.75 -13.43 -9.40
C PRO A 134 25.34 -13.28 -9.98
N MET A 135 24.93 -14.20 -10.86
CA MET A 135 23.59 -14.18 -11.46
C MET A 135 22.49 -14.49 -10.43
N CYS A 136 22.75 -15.44 -9.52
CA CYS A 136 21.84 -15.74 -8.41
C CYS A 136 21.58 -14.49 -7.54
N ARG A 137 22.63 -13.77 -7.13
CA ARG A 137 22.50 -12.52 -6.36
C ARG A 137 21.78 -11.42 -7.13
N ASN A 138 22.05 -11.29 -8.42
CA ASN A 138 21.39 -10.30 -9.27
C ASN A 138 19.87 -10.54 -9.35
N HIS A 139 19.46 -11.80 -9.57
CA HIS A 139 18.05 -12.17 -9.58
C HIS A 139 17.38 -11.98 -8.21
N SER A 140 18.08 -12.25 -7.10
CA SER A 140 17.55 -11.98 -5.75
C SER A 140 17.20 -10.50 -5.58
N SER A 141 18.13 -9.60 -5.93
CA SER A 141 17.88 -8.15 -5.89
C SER A 141 16.78 -7.70 -6.86
N GLY A 142 16.69 -8.35 -8.02
CA GLY A 142 15.63 -8.12 -9.00
C GLY A 142 14.25 -8.49 -8.46
N TRP A 143 14.13 -9.69 -7.88
CA TRP A 143 12.86 -10.18 -7.35
C TRP A 143 12.35 -9.36 -6.15
N THR A 144 13.21 -8.87 -5.28
CA THR A 144 12.79 -7.93 -4.22
C THR A 144 12.06 -6.73 -4.80
N ARG A 145 12.59 -6.13 -5.88
CA ARG A 145 11.95 -4.98 -6.53
C ARG A 145 10.68 -5.35 -7.26
N VAL A 146 10.72 -6.41 -8.08
CA VAL A 146 9.59 -6.85 -8.91
C VAL A 146 8.37 -7.21 -8.06
N LEU A 147 8.56 -7.99 -6.97
CA LEU A 147 7.48 -8.32 -6.06
C LEU A 147 6.98 -7.09 -5.28
N GLY A 148 7.86 -6.14 -4.99
CA GLY A 148 7.48 -4.87 -4.39
C GLY A 148 6.58 -4.03 -5.31
N TRP A 149 6.84 -3.99 -6.62
CA TRP A 149 5.97 -3.30 -7.59
C TRP A 149 4.61 -3.97 -7.71
N LEU A 150 4.56 -5.30 -7.78
CA LEU A 150 3.31 -6.05 -7.79
C LEU A 150 2.47 -5.74 -6.54
N ALA A 151 3.09 -5.79 -5.35
CA ALA A 151 2.40 -5.50 -4.11
C ALA A 151 1.91 -4.05 -4.03
N ALA A 152 2.67 -3.10 -4.56
CA ALA A 152 2.27 -1.70 -4.62
C ALA A 152 1.09 -1.45 -5.56
N ASP A 153 1.07 -2.12 -6.74
CA ASP A 153 -0.02 -2.03 -7.71
C ASP A 153 -1.33 -2.64 -7.21
N LEU A 154 -1.22 -3.76 -6.49
CA LEU A 154 -2.38 -4.46 -5.94
C LEU A 154 -2.84 -3.91 -4.58
N ARG A 155 -2.15 -2.91 -4.04
CA ARG A 155 -2.61 -2.26 -2.81
C ARG A 155 -3.97 -1.63 -3.05
N PRO A 156 -4.98 -1.93 -2.21
CA PRO A 156 -6.26 -1.26 -2.31
C PRO A 156 -6.07 0.25 -2.33
N ALA A 157 -6.75 0.91 -3.26
CA ALA A 157 -6.80 2.36 -3.23
C ALA A 157 -7.27 2.79 -1.83
N PRO A 158 -6.64 3.80 -1.21
CA PRO A 158 -7.15 4.31 0.05
C PRO A 158 -8.62 4.67 -0.15
N ALA A 159 -9.47 4.27 0.82
CA ALA A 159 -10.89 4.61 0.77
C ALA A 159 -11.04 6.09 0.44
N PRO A 160 -11.98 6.48 -0.43
CA PRO A 160 -12.16 7.87 -0.80
C PRO A 160 -12.33 8.70 0.47
N SER A 161 -11.37 9.59 0.71
CA SER A 161 -11.36 10.44 1.89
C SER A 161 -12.24 11.65 1.63
N THR A 162 -13.17 11.91 2.53
CA THR A 162 -13.97 13.12 2.55
C THR A 162 -13.43 14.04 3.63
N TYR A 163 -13.40 15.33 3.35
CA TYR A 163 -12.92 16.30 4.32
C TYR A 163 -14.08 17.02 4.97
N PHE A 164 -13.95 17.26 6.27
CA PHE A 164 -14.91 18.05 7.04
C PHE A 164 -14.16 19.10 7.85
N LEU A 165 -14.62 20.34 7.73
CA LEU A 165 -14.28 21.36 8.71
C LEU A 165 -15.22 21.20 9.90
N PHE A 166 -14.68 21.11 11.09
CA PHE A 166 -15.49 21.19 12.31
C PHE A 166 -15.17 22.47 13.10
N ARG A 167 -16.19 22.98 13.76
CA ARG A 167 -16.09 24.08 14.71
C ARG A 167 -16.54 23.58 16.07
N LEU A 168 -15.68 23.69 17.08
CA LEU A 168 -16.04 23.46 18.48
C LEU A 168 -16.45 24.79 19.09
N LEU A 169 -17.71 24.92 19.39
CA LEU A 169 -18.28 26.11 20.03
C LEU A 169 -18.33 25.91 21.54
N PRO A 170 -17.73 26.79 22.34
CA PRO A 170 -17.76 26.70 23.79
C PRO A 170 -19.15 27.01 24.34
N PRO A 171 -19.43 26.65 25.61
CA PRO A 171 -20.74 26.87 26.24
C PRO A 171 -21.10 28.36 26.41
N ARG A 172 -20.12 29.25 26.37
CA ARG A 172 -20.30 30.69 26.50
C ARG A 172 -19.22 31.49 25.75
N PRO A 173 -19.51 32.70 25.25
CA PRO A 173 -18.52 33.52 24.54
C PRO A 173 -17.33 33.97 25.39
N SER A 174 -17.52 34.05 26.70
CA SER A 174 -16.49 34.45 27.69
C SER A 174 -15.57 33.30 28.11
N PHE A 175 -15.78 32.05 27.60
CA PHE A 175 -15.16 30.81 28.06
C PHE A 175 -13.65 30.90 28.29
N ILE A 176 -12.89 31.46 27.37
CA ILE A 176 -11.42 31.61 27.49
C ILE A 176 -11.04 32.57 28.66
N ARG A 177 -11.91 33.53 28.96
CA ARG A 177 -11.63 34.56 30.00
C ARG A 177 -12.01 34.11 31.41
N ASP A 178 -12.95 33.19 31.52
CA ASP A 178 -13.54 32.76 32.77
C ASP A 178 -13.54 31.23 32.95
N ILE A 179 -12.63 30.55 32.23
CA ILE A 179 -12.46 29.10 32.29
C ILE A 179 -12.13 28.61 33.69
N THR A 180 -12.89 27.64 34.19
CA THR A 180 -12.65 27.04 35.50
C THR A 180 -11.50 26.01 35.46
N PRO A 181 -10.91 25.62 36.59
CA PRO A 181 -9.92 24.55 36.65
C PRO A 181 -10.42 23.23 36.10
N GLU A 182 -11.68 22.86 36.32
CA GLU A 182 -12.34 21.66 35.81
C GLU A 182 -12.47 21.71 34.29
N GLU A 183 -12.92 22.84 33.76
CA GLU A 183 -13.01 23.06 32.31
C GLU A 183 -11.63 23.03 31.63
N MET A 184 -10.61 23.59 32.29
CA MET A 184 -9.24 23.53 31.81
C MET A 184 -8.70 22.09 31.73
N ASN A 185 -9.01 21.25 32.72
CA ASN A 185 -8.65 19.84 32.73
C ASN A 185 -9.37 19.09 31.59
N LEU A 186 -10.64 19.42 31.34
CA LEU A 186 -11.41 18.86 30.24
C LEU A 186 -10.81 19.25 28.87
N MET A 187 -10.40 20.51 28.70
CA MET A 187 -9.72 20.99 27.50
C MET A 187 -8.34 20.34 27.29
N ARG A 188 -7.65 19.95 28.36
CA ARG A 188 -6.42 19.15 28.24
C ARG A 188 -6.73 17.76 27.68
N SER A 189 -7.76 17.08 28.18
CA SER A 189 -8.21 15.78 27.68
C SER A 189 -8.67 15.86 26.21
N HIS A 190 -9.40 16.90 25.84
CA HIS A 190 -9.75 17.25 24.48
C HIS A 190 -8.50 17.37 23.59
N SER A 191 -7.51 18.11 24.01
CA SER A 191 -6.27 18.29 23.27
C SER A 191 -5.49 16.98 23.06
N VAL A 192 -5.44 16.12 24.08
CA VAL A 192 -4.82 14.79 23.98
C VAL A 192 -5.58 13.91 22.97
N TYR A 193 -6.90 13.91 23.06
CA TYR A 193 -7.76 13.16 22.12
C TYR A 193 -7.48 13.55 20.65
N TRP A 194 -7.51 14.84 20.33
CA TRP A 194 -7.29 15.29 18.94
C TRP A 194 -5.86 15.12 18.48
N ARG A 195 -4.87 15.13 19.36
CA ARG A 195 -3.49 14.77 19.02
C ARG A 195 -3.37 13.30 18.62
N SER A 196 -4.11 12.39 19.27
CA SER A 196 -4.14 10.99 18.81
C SER A 196 -4.78 10.88 17.43
N LYS A 197 -5.88 11.61 17.16
CA LYS A 197 -6.53 11.61 15.83
C LYS A 197 -5.64 12.21 14.73
N LEU A 198 -4.79 13.16 15.09
CA LEU A 198 -3.76 13.69 14.19
C LEU A 198 -2.71 12.60 13.87
N SER A 199 -2.20 11.89 14.87
CA SER A 199 -1.24 10.79 14.64
C SER A 199 -1.83 9.59 13.90
N GLU A 200 -3.15 9.34 14.03
CA GLU A 200 -3.90 8.34 13.28
C GLU A 200 -4.21 8.77 11.84
N GLY A 201 -3.90 10.03 11.47
CA GLY A 201 -4.22 10.60 10.16
C GLY A 201 -5.70 10.89 9.92
N LYS A 202 -6.54 10.84 10.98
CA LYS A 202 -7.97 11.18 10.96
C LYS A 202 -8.23 12.68 11.06
N ALA A 203 -7.33 13.42 11.70
CA ALA A 203 -7.31 14.88 11.66
C ALA A 203 -6.08 15.36 10.89
N ILE A 204 -6.23 16.45 10.12
CA ILE A 204 -5.13 17.12 9.41
C ILE A 204 -4.57 18.26 10.25
N ALA A 205 -5.45 19.00 10.89
CA ALA A 205 -5.10 20.12 11.76
C ALA A 205 -6.22 20.37 12.77
N PHE A 206 -5.88 20.92 13.93
CA PHE A 206 -6.84 21.43 14.89
C PHE A 206 -6.20 22.52 15.76
N GLY A 207 -7.03 23.40 16.30
CA GLY A 207 -6.55 24.45 17.20
C GLY A 207 -7.60 25.50 17.54
N PRO A 208 -7.28 26.44 18.46
CA PRO A 208 -8.16 27.54 18.81
C PRO A 208 -8.13 28.63 17.75
N VAL A 209 -9.27 29.25 17.52
CA VAL A 209 -9.45 30.47 16.71
C VAL A 209 -9.75 31.63 17.64
N ALA A 210 -8.93 32.67 17.56
CA ALA A 210 -9.12 33.92 18.31
C ALA A 210 -10.09 34.81 17.56
N ASP A 211 -11.40 34.62 17.79
CA ASP A 211 -12.46 35.46 17.21
C ASP A 211 -12.84 36.56 18.20
N PRO A 212 -12.90 37.82 17.76
CA PRO A 212 -13.34 38.93 18.61
C PRO A 212 -14.75 38.74 19.24
N ALA A 213 -15.63 38.01 18.56
CA ALA A 213 -16.98 37.71 19.04
C ALA A 213 -17.01 36.56 20.09
N GLY A 214 -15.90 35.86 20.27
CA GLY A 214 -15.74 34.74 21.19
C GLY A 214 -14.93 33.64 20.55
N SER A 215 -13.89 33.16 21.24
CA SER A 215 -12.99 32.11 20.73
C SER A 215 -13.72 30.78 20.55
N TRP A 216 -13.34 30.04 19.52
CA TRP A 216 -13.86 28.71 19.20
C TRP A 216 -12.73 27.79 18.72
N GLY A 217 -12.98 26.50 18.62
CA GLY A 217 -12.00 25.54 18.12
C GLY A 217 -12.26 25.19 16.65
N VAL A 218 -11.21 25.08 15.83
CA VAL A 218 -11.28 24.60 14.47
C VAL A 218 -10.54 23.29 14.32
N GLY A 219 -11.02 22.42 13.44
CA GLY A 219 -10.25 21.30 12.95
C GLY A 219 -10.67 20.86 11.55
N ILE A 220 -9.79 20.15 10.87
CA ILE A 220 -10.04 19.54 9.57
C ILE A 220 -9.86 18.04 9.71
N LEU A 221 -10.93 17.30 9.41
CA LEU A 221 -10.94 15.83 9.42
C LEU A 221 -10.70 15.30 8.00
N ARG A 222 -10.05 14.14 7.95
CA ARG A 222 -9.93 13.28 6.77
C ARG A 222 -10.52 11.92 7.12
N VAL A 223 -11.71 11.65 6.66
CA VAL A 223 -12.53 10.49 7.05
C VAL A 223 -13.23 9.87 5.85
N SER A 224 -13.81 8.68 6.02
CA SER A 224 -14.56 7.99 4.97
C SER A 224 -15.93 8.61 4.67
N GLY A 225 -16.46 9.44 5.56
CA GLY A 225 -17.75 10.10 5.39
C GLY A 225 -18.27 10.79 6.64
N LEU A 226 -19.49 11.32 6.53
CA LEU A 226 -20.15 12.11 7.60
C LEU A 226 -20.35 11.31 8.89
N GLU A 227 -20.65 10.02 8.79
CA GLU A 227 -20.88 9.18 9.98
C GLU A 227 -19.61 9.01 10.80
N GLU A 228 -18.46 8.80 10.16
CA GLU A 228 -17.18 8.75 10.84
C GLU A 228 -16.81 10.11 11.45
N ALA A 229 -17.05 11.21 10.74
CA ALA A 229 -16.84 12.55 11.27
C ALA A 229 -17.67 12.81 12.54
N ARG A 230 -18.94 12.39 12.53
CA ARG A 230 -19.84 12.48 13.69
C ARG A 230 -19.39 11.61 14.86
N ALA A 231 -18.97 10.39 14.59
CA ALA A 231 -18.46 9.48 15.61
C ALA A 231 -17.21 10.06 16.31
N LEU A 232 -16.25 10.57 15.54
CA LEU A 232 -15.05 11.20 16.09
C LEU A 232 -15.37 12.43 16.96
N THR A 233 -16.30 13.29 16.53
CA THR A 233 -16.69 14.46 17.33
C THR A 233 -17.50 14.05 18.58
N ALA A 234 -18.35 13.03 18.50
CA ALA A 234 -19.12 12.54 19.64
C ALA A 234 -18.22 11.87 20.72
N ASP A 235 -17.10 11.26 20.30
CA ASP A 235 -16.14 10.62 21.20
C ASP A 235 -15.20 11.57 21.91
N ASP A 236 -15.19 12.85 21.54
CA ASP A 236 -14.40 13.88 22.22
C ASP A 236 -14.80 14.00 23.69
N PRO A 237 -13.83 14.04 24.62
CA PRO A 237 -14.08 14.24 26.05
C PRO A 237 -15.00 15.42 26.38
N VAL A 238 -14.92 16.54 25.65
CA VAL A 238 -15.79 17.71 25.90
C VAL A 238 -17.27 17.43 25.56
N MET A 239 -17.53 16.55 24.60
CA MET A 239 -18.89 16.14 24.28
C MET A 239 -19.43 15.11 25.25
N LYS A 240 -18.59 14.13 25.65
CA LYS A 240 -18.94 13.10 26.65
C LYS A 240 -19.23 13.69 28.03
N ALA A 241 -18.56 14.79 28.36
CA ALA A 241 -18.78 15.47 29.66
C ALA A 241 -20.09 16.23 29.73
N GLY A 242 -20.79 16.45 28.62
CA GLY A 242 -22.06 17.19 28.62
C GLY A 242 -21.96 18.64 29.10
N SER A 243 -20.78 19.27 28.97
CA SER A 243 -20.46 20.58 29.53
C SER A 243 -20.88 21.77 28.67
N GLY A 244 -21.83 21.55 27.75
CA GLY A 244 -22.43 22.59 26.90
C GLY A 244 -21.64 22.95 25.63
N PHE A 245 -20.55 22.25 25.35
CA PHE A 245 -19.88 22.36 24.05
C PHE A 245 -20.74 21.76 22.93
N ARG A 246 -20.56 22.28 21.71
CA ARG A 246 -21.21 21.72 20.54
C ARG A 246 -20.27 21.75 19.33
N TYR A 247 -20.41 20.76 18.47
CA TYR A 247 -19.74 20.71 17.19
C TYR A 247 -20.69 21.15 16.05
N GLU A 248 -20.14 21.93 15.13
CA GLU A 248 -20.68 22.14 13.80
C GLU A 248 -19.74 21.51 12.78
N SER A 249 -20.27 20.63 11.92
CA SER A 249 -19.47 19.93 10.90
C SER A 249 -19.92 20.37 9.51
N LEU A 250 -18.99 20.85 8.70
CA LEU A 250 -19.23 21.34 7.35
C LEU A 250 -18.41 20.50 6.37
N PRO A 251 -19.04 19.91 5.33
CA PRO A 251 -18.31 19.17 4.31
C PRO A 251 -17.38 20.11 3.54
N MET A 252 -16.16 19.66 3.32
CA MET A 252 -15.18 20.34 2.48
C MET A 252 -14.99 19.51 1.21
N PRO A 253 -15.27 20.05 0.00
CA PRO A 253 -15.08 19.32 -1.26
C PRO A 253 -13.63 18.91 -1.50
N GLN A 254 -12.69 19.69 -0.97
CA GLN A 254 -11.26 19.46 -1.10
C GLN A 254 -10.49 20.09 0.06
N ALA A 255 -9.43 19.42 0.51
CA ALA A 255 -8.41 20.01 1.37
C ALA A 255 -7.04 19.87 0.69
N VAL A 256 -6.28 20.95 0.63
CA VAL A 256 -4.89 20.96 0.15
C VAL A 256 -3.98 20.99 1.38
N HIS A 257 -3.13 20.01 1.52
CA HIS A 257 -2.17 19.88 2.64
C HIS A 257 -0.89 19.21 2.14
N ALA A 258 0.18 19.36 2.91
CA ALA A 258 1.48 18.75 2.60
C ALA A 258 1.43 17.23 2.74
#